data_bac3b4dd7f3eba0c578e80c29690d415
#
_entry.id   bac3b4dd7f3eba0c578e80c29690d415
#
_cell.length_a   1.000
_cell.length_b   1.000
_cell.length_c   1.000
_cell.angle_alpha   90.00
_cell.angle_beta   90.00
_cell.angle_gamma   90.00
#
_symmetry.space_group_name_H-M   'P 1'
#
loop_
_entity.id
_entity.type
_entity.pdbx_description
1 polymer ?
#
loop_
_entity_poly.entity_id
_entity_poly.type
_entity_poly.pdbx_seq_one_letter_code
_entity_poly.pdbx_strand_id
1 'polypeptide(L)'
;MGETKKGKGTKIMGLTDAFGLPIAIDATSARPHEITLVEQTLDACFLEHVPDKVIGDRAYDSDTLDQRLAEDRGVDLIAPHKNNRKKAATQDGRALRRFRKRWKVERLFAWLQNYRRLVVRYEYHLKDFLAMIQLGCIVILLRRVLG
;
A
#
# COMPACT_ATOMS: atom_id res chain seq x y z
N MET A 1 -4.90 -11.61 15.30
CA MET A 1 -4.78 -10.13 15.42
C MET A 1 -3.42 -9.79 16.01
N GLY A 2 -2.71 -8.82 15.44
CA GLY A 2 -1.44 -8.32 15.98
C GLY A 2 -1.68 -7.28 17.07
N GLU A 3 -0.76 -7.20 18.04
CA GLU A 3 -0.78 -6.15 19.05
C GLU A 3 -0.12 -4.88 18.53
N THR A 4 -0.72 -3.74 18.79
CA THR A 4 -0.16 -2.40 18.62
C THR A 4 0.07 -1.79 19.99
N LYS A 5 0.76 -0.63 20.06
CA LYS A 5 0.87 0.15 21.31
C LYS A 5 -0.51 0.51 21.92
N LYS A 6 -1.59 0.42 21.15
CA LYS A 6 -2.98 0.72 21.55
C LYS A 6 -3.89 -0.52 21.59
N GLY A 7 -3.35 -1.75 21.47
CA GLY A 7 -4.11 -3.01 21.49
C GLY A 7 -4.00 -3.80 20.18
N LYS A 8 -4.92 -4.77 20.02
CA LYS A 8 -4.96 -5.63 18.82
C LYS A 8 -5.47 -4.84 17.61
N GLY A 9 -4.73 -4.90 16.49
CA GLY A 9 -5.06 -4.16 15.29
C GLY A 9 -4.91 -4.96 14.00
N THR A 10 -5.50 -4.46 12.93
CA THR A 10 -5.33 -4.92 11.55
C THR A 10 -4.66 -3.82 10.76
N LYS A 11 -3.63 -4.17 10.00
CA LYS A 11 -2.96 -3.28 9.06
C LYS A 11 -3.53 -3.54 7.66
N ILE A 12 -3.92 -2.49 6.97
CA ILE A 12 -4.36 -2.53 5.58
C ILE A 12 -3.25 -1.94 4.73
N MET A 13 -2.82 -2.68 3.73
CA MET A 13 -1.87 -2.26 2.71
C MET A 13 -2.61 -2.04 1.41
N GLY A 14 -2.29 -0.98 0.67
CA GLY A 14 -2.94 -0.71 -0.60
C GLY A 14 -2.04 0.00 -1.59
N LEU A 15 -2.26 -0.28 -2.87
CA LEU A 15 -1.67 0.43 -3.99
C LEU A 15 -2.78 1.10 -4.81
N THR A 16 -2.47 2.29 -5.34
CA THR A 16 -3.36 3.00 -6.25
C THR A 16 -2.64 3.32 -7.55
N ASP A 17 -3.43 3.44 -8.60
CA ASP A 17 -2.96 3.97 -9.88
C ASP A 17 -2.69 5.49 -9.83
N ALA A 18 -2.37 6.06 -10.99
CA ALA A 18 -2.14 7.49 -11.14
C ALA A 18 -3.40 8.36 -10.88
N PHE A 19 -4.58 7.78 -10.83
CA PHE A 19 -5.85 8.46 -10.54
C PHE A 19 -6.33 8.24 -9.09
N GLY A 20 -5.62 7.41 -8.32
CA GLY A 20 -5.96 7.05 -6.94
C GLY A 20 -6.99 5.93 -6.84
N LEU A 21 -7.20 5.18 -7.92
CA LEU A 21 -8.05 3.99 -7.91
C LEU A 21 -7.26 2.79 -7.36
N PRO A 22 -7.90 1.91 -6.60
CA PRO A 22 -7.23 0.75 -6.03
C PRO A 22 -6.77 -0.21 -7.13
N ILE A 23 -5.52 -0.64 -7.08
CA ILE A 23 -4.95 -1.68 -7.95
C ILE A 23 -4.44 -2.88 -7.16
N ALA A 24 -4.19 -2.72 -5.87
CA ALA A 24 -3.92 -3.81 -4.94
C ALA A 24 -4.44 -3.44 -3.55
N ILE A 25 -4.90 -4.43 -2.82
CA ILE A 25 -5.31 -4.29 -1.43
C ILE A 25 -5.04 -5.58 -0.67
N ASP A 26 -4.45 -5.47 0.51
CA ASP A 26 -4.17 -6.59 1.39
C ASP A 26 -4.41 -6.19 2.85
N ALA A 27 -4.62 -7.17 3.71
CA ALA A 27 -4.82 -6.96 5.13
C ALA A 27 -4.05 -8.01 5.94
N THR A 28 -3.37 -7.54 6.98
CA THR A 28 -2.58 -8.39 7.85
C THR A 28 -2.72 -7.96 9.32
N SER A 29 -2.15 -8.75 10.22
CA SER A 29 -2.02 -8.32 11.61
C SER A 29 -1.15 -7.05 11.69
N ALA A 30 -1.33 -6.24 12.72
CA ALA A 30 -0.57 -5.00 12.89
C ALA A 30 0.92 -5.19 13.24
N ARG A 31 1.37 -6.44 13.50
CA ARG A 31 2.75 -6.74 13.93
C ARG A 31 3.82 -6.55 12.86
N PRO A 32 3.67 -7.07 11.62
CA PRO A 32 4.72 -6.97 10.62
C PRO A 32 5.07 -5.54 10.29
N HIS A 33 6.36 -5.27 10.06
CA HIS A 33 6.81 -3.99 9.54
C HIS A 33 6.37 -3.81 8.08
N GLU A 34 6.03 -2.60 7.67
CA GLU A 34 5.47 -2.33 6.34
C GLU A 34 6.38 -2.77 5.19
N ILE A 35 7.70 -2.63 5.36
CA ILE A 35 8.70 -3.10 4.38
C ILE A 35 8.52 -4.58 4.03
N THR A 36 8.19 -5.43 5.01
CA THR A 36 8.03 -6.88 4.80
C THR A 36 6.74 -7.25 4.08
N LEU A 37 5.80 -6.31 3.95
CA LEU A 37 4.50 -6.51 3.36
C LEU A 37 4.40 -6.03 1.91
N VAL A 38 5.44 -5.37 1.38
CA VAL A 38 5.40 -4.79 0.03
C VAL A 38 5.20 -5.86 -1.03
N GLU A 39 5.98 -6.94 -0.98
CA GLU A 39 5.91 -8.03 -1.96
C GLU A 39 4.55 -8.74 -1.91
N GLN A 40 4.04 -9.03 -0.71
CA GLN A 40 2.71 -9.59 -0.51
C GLN A 40 1.61 -8.67 -1.06
N THR A 41 1.77 -7.35 -0.90
CA THR A 41 0.82 -6.37 -1.44
C THR A 41 0.87 -6.34 -2.97
N LEU A 42 2.05 -6.47 -3.57
CA LEU A 42 2.20 -6.58 -5.03
C LEU A 42 1.58 -7.89 -5.56
N ASP A 43 1.69 -9.00 -4.83
CA ASP A 43 1.03 -10.27 -5.18
C ASP A 43 -0.50 -10.18 -5.15
N ALA A 44 -1.04 -9.28 -4.33
CA ALA A 44 -2.47 -8.98 -4.26
C ALA A 44 -2.96 -7.97 -5.33
N CYS A 45 -2.14 -7.70 -6.36
CA CYS A 45 -2.49 -6.78 -7.44
C CYS A 45 -3.66 -7.34 -8.28
N PHE A 46 -4.64 -6.49 -8.59
CA PHE A 46 -5.81 -6.84 -9.41
C PHE A 46 -5.51 -6.82 -10.91
N LEU A 47 -4.36 -6.23 -11.29
CA LEU A 47 -3.93 -6.12 -12.68
C LEU A 47 -3.15 -7.36 -13.10
N GLU A 48 -3.15 -7.64 -14.39
CA GLU A 48 -2.36 -8.71 -14.98
C GLU A 48 -0.85 -8.53 -14.76
N HIS A 49 -0.40 -7.27 -14.71
CA HIS A 49 0.99 -6.92 -14.45
C HIS A 49 1.10 -5.93 -13.29
N VAL A 50 2.12 -6.11 -12.46
CA VAL A 50 2.46 -5.13 -11.42
C VAL A 50 2.97 -3.83 -12.05
N PRO A 51 2.77 -2.65 -11.43
CA PRO A 51 3.26 -1.40 -11.98
C PRO A 51 4.79 -1.33 -11.95
N ASP A 52 5.41 -0.81 -13.01
CA ASP A 52 6.87 -0.62 -13.10
C ASP A 52 7.43 0.29 -12.00
N LYS A 53 6.58 1.18 -11.46
CA LYS A 53 6.99 2.18 -10.45
C LYS A 53 5.98 2.26 -9.32
N VAL A 54 6.48 2.12 -8.10
CA VAL A 54 5.70 2.24 -6.87
C VAL A 54 6.25 3.40 -6.03
N ILE A 55 5.36 4.19 -5.46
CA ILE A 55 5.72 5.32 -4.60
C ILE A 55 5.37 4.96 -3.17
N GLY A 56 6.37 4.94 -2.31
CA GLY A 56 6.23 4.70 -0.87
C GLY A 56 6.59 5.91 -0.03
N ASP A 57 6.32 5.86 1.26
CA ASP A 57 6.82 6.83 2.22
C ASP A 57 8.24 6.47 2.72
N ARG A 58 8.76 7.25 3.66
CA ARG A 58 10.10 7.01 4.24
C ARG A 58 10.24 5.68 4.98
N ALA A 59 9.15 5.06 5.40
CA ALA A 59 9.19 3.76 6.04
C ALA A 59 9.75 2.69 5.11
N TYR A 60 9.54 2.87 3.80
CA TYR A 60 9.99 1.94 2.75
C TYR A 60 11.42 2.16 2.28
N ASP A 61 12.16 3.14 2.80
CA ASP A 61 13.58 3.36 2.46
C ASP A 61 14.43 2.17 2.92
N SER A 62 14.74 1.29 1.97
CA SER A 62 15.53 0.07 2.17
C SER A 62 16.19 -0.37 0.87
N ASP A 63 17.53 -0.21 0.79
CA ASP A 63 18.32 -0.60 -0.38
C ASP A 63 18.13 -2.08 -0.76
N THR A 64 17.97 -2.95 0.25
CA THR A 64 17.75 -4.39 0.04
C THR A 64 16.38 -4.66 -0.57
N LEU A 65 15.34 -3.92 -0.16
CA LEU A 65 14.02 -4.04 -0.75
C LEU A 65 14.02 -3.51 -2.18
N ASP A 66 14.63 -2.33 -2.41
CA ASP A 66 14.73 -1.71 -3.73
C ASP A 66 15.40 -2.65 -4.73
N GLN A 67 16.53 -3.26 -4.33
CA GLN A 67 17.26 -4.21 -5.17
C GLN A 67 16.41 -5.44 -5.49
N ARG A 68 15.79 -6.08 -4.50
CA ARG A 68 14.94 -7.25 -4.73
C ARG A 68 13.76 -6.95 -5.65
N LEU A 69 13.07 -5.85 -5.44
CA LEU A 69 11.94 -5.47 -6.28
C LEU A 69 12.37 -5.20 -7.72
N ALA A 70 13.53 -4.58 -7.93
CA ALA A 70 14.06 -4.34 -9.26
C ALA A 70 14.48 -5.65 -9.96
N GLU A 71 15.19 -6.54 -9.26
CA GLU A 71 15.72 -7.78 -9.82
C GLU A 71 14.63 -8.84 -10.04
N ASP A 72 13.76 -9.06 -9.06
CA ASP A 72 12.79 -10.16 -9.08
C ASP A 72 11.48 -9.79 -9.81
N ARG A 73 11.11 -8.49 -9.83
CA ARG A 73 9.80 -8.04 -10.31
C ARG A 73 9.85 -6.90 -11.31
N GLY A 74 11.02 -6.32 -11.58
CA GLY A 74 11.14 -5.15 -12.45
C GLY A 74 10.46 -3.88 -11.91
N VAL A 75 10.27 -3.80 -10.58
CA VAL A 75 9.56 -2.68 -9.92
C VAL A 75 10.57 -1.69 -9.34
N ASP A 76 10.47 -0.43 -9.75
CA ASP A 76 11.24 0.70 -9.21
C ASP A 76 10.49 1.31 -8.01
N LEU A 77 10.96 1.05 -6.79
CA LEU A 77 10.36 1.63 -5.58
C LEU A 77 10.95 3.01 -5.30
N ILE A 78 10.10 4.02 -5.32
CA ILE A 78 10.46 5.42 -5.08
C ILE A 78 10.04 5.83 -3.67
N ALA A 79 10.98 5.91 -2.75
CA ALA A 79 10.74 6.35 -1.38
C ALA A 79 11.79 7.39 -0.95
N PRO A 80 11.40 8.46 -0.21
CA PRO A 80 12.36 9.40 0.33
C PRO A 80 13.24 8.72 1.36
N HIS A 81 14.53 9.04 1.35
CA HIS A 81 15.45 8.50 2.34
C HIS A 81 15.11 8.94 3.77
N LYS A 82 15.39 8.05 4.71
CA LYS A 82 15.29 8.33 6.15
C LYS A 82 16.28 9.42 6.53
N ASN A 83 15.89 10.29 7.45
CA ASN A 83 16.74 11.41 7.91
C ASN A 83 18.05 10.94 8.56
N ASN A 84 18.08 9.73 9.11
CA ASN A 84 19.25 9.12 9.75
C ASN A 84 20.06 8.20 8.83
N ARG A 85 19.81 8.26 7.50
CA ARG A 85 20.56 7.47 6.51
C ARG A 85 22.03 7.90 6.52
N LYS A 86 22.92 6.91 6.67
CA LYS A 86 24.39 7.10 6.64
C LYS A 86 25.00 6.80 5.27
N LYS A 87 24.25 6.09 4.40
CA LYS A 87 24.69 5.72 3.05
C LYS A 87 24.38 6.83 2.05
N ALA A 88 25.10 6.84 0.93
CA ALA A 88 24.84 7.75 -0.18
C ALA A 88 23.39 7.63 -0.69
N ALA A 89 22.86 8.72 -1.24
CA ALA A 89 21.55 8.71 -1.85
C ALA A 89 21.54 7.84 -3.12
N THR A 90 20.54 6.96 -3.23
CA THR A 90 20.33 6.08 -4.39
C THR A 90 19.28 6.62 -5.36
N GLN A 91 18.51 7.63 -4.94
CA GLN A 91 17.44 8.23 -5.74
C GLN A 91 17.71 9.72 -5.97
N ASP A 92 17.42 10.18 -7.18
CA ASP A 92 17.56 11.58 -7.55
C ASP A 92 16.26 12.37 -7.28
N GLY A 93 16.37 13.72 -7.32
CA GLY A 93 15.23 14.61 -7.09
C GLY A 93 14.13 14.50 -8.16
N ARG A 94 14.39 13.86 -9.32
CA ARG A 94 13.39 13.65 -10.38
C ARG A 94 12.42 12.55 -10.00
N ALA A 95 12.93 11.42 -9.51
CA ALA A 95 12.10 10.33 -8.99
C ALA A 95 11.25 10.84 -7.81
N LEU A 96 11.86 11.55 -6.87
CA LEU A 96 11.20 12.07 -5.67
C LEU A 96 10.11 13.13 -5.95
N ARG A 97 10.09 13.78 -7.13
CA ARG A 97 8.95 14.62 -7.51
C ARG A 97 7.63 13.85 -7.55
N ARG A 98 7.68 12.55 -7.87
CA ARG A 98 6.50 11.67 -7.86
C ARG A 98 5.95 11.42 -6.47
N PHE A 99 6.78 11.52 -5.44
CA PHE A 99 6.38 11.40 -4.04
C PHE A 99 5.26 12.38 -3.64
N ARG A 100 5.19 13.55 -4.27
CA ARG A 100 4.08 14.51 -4.04
C ARG A 100 2.71 13.92 -4.36
N LYS A 101 2.63 12.83 -5.12
CA LYS A 101 1.38 12.17 -5.52
C LYS A 101 0.92 11.09 -4.52
N ARG A 102 1.66 10.82 -3.45
CA ARG A 102 1.33 9.77 -2.45
C ARG A 102 -0.03 9.96 -1.77
N TRP A 103 -0.53 11.21 -1.68
CA TRP A 103 -1.84 11.52 -1.11
C TRP A 103 -2.99 10.74 -1.77
N LYS A 104 -2.76 10.14 -2.93
CA LYS A 104 -3.74 9.34 -3.65
C LYS A 104 -4.11 8.05 -2.92
N VAL A 105 -3.14 7.40 -2.28
CA VAL A 105 -3.42 6.24 -1.43
C VAL A 105 -4.13 6.65 -0.14
N GLU A 106 -3.79 7.81 0.42
CA GLU A 106 -4.50 8.37 1.57
C GLU A 106 -5.99 8.63 1.22
N ARG A 107 -6.25 9.11 0.01
CA ARG A 107 -7.61 9.29 -0.51
C ARG A 107 -8.35 7.97 -0.67
N LEU A 108 -7.69 6.91 -1.14
CA LEU A 108 -8.29 5.57 -1.19
C LEU A 108 -8.75 5.14 0.20
N PHE A 109 -7.89 5.26 1.21
CA PHE A 109 -8.26 4.90 2.58
C PHE A 109 -9.40 5.78 3.12
N ALA A 110 -9.41 7.08 2.81
CA ALA A 110 -10.53 7.96 3.17
C ALA A 110 -11.84 7.52 2.51
N TRP A 111 -11.84 7.09 1.25
CA TRP A 111 -13.01 6.52 0.60
C TRP A 111 -13.48 5.23 1.24
N LEU A 112 -12.57 4.32 1.59
CA LEU A 112 -12.90 3.07 2.28
C LEU A 112 -13.51 3.33 3.66
N GLN A 113 -13.07 4.36 4.37
CA GLN A 113 -13.62 4.75 5.67
C GLN A 113 -15.08 5.27 5.61
N ASN A 114 -15.60 5.63 4.44
CA ASN A 114 -17.03 5.93 4.28
C ASN A 114 -17.92 4.69 4.46
N TYR A 115 -17.36 3.49 4.39
CA TYR A 115 -18.09 2.24 4.64
C TYR A 115 -17.94 1.86 6.12
N ARG A 116 -19.02 1.98 6.91
CA ARG A 116 -19.00 1.74 8.37
C ARG A 116 -18.35 0.42 8.78
N ARG A 117 -18.53 -0.65 7.99
CA ARG A 117 -17.94 -1.98 8.25
C ARG A 117 -16.42 -2.01 8.09
N LEU A 118 -15.83 -1.03 7.43
CA LEU A 118 -14.38 -0.95 7.22
C LEU A 118 -13.68 -0.05 8.26
N VAL A 119 -14.41 0.80 8.97
CA VAL A 119 -13.88 1.67 10.04
C VAL A 119 -13.52 0.85 11.26
N VAL A 120 -14.40 -0.09 11.63
CA VAL A 120 -14.20 -1.02 12.75
C VAL A 120 -14.36 -2.43 12.23
N ARG A 121 -13.37 -3.27 12.47
CA ARG A 121 -13.42 -4.68 12.08
C ARG A 121 -14.31 -5.46 13.05
N TYR A 122 -15.40 -5.98 12.53
CA TYR A 122 -16.31 -6.90 13.23
C TYR A 122 -16.02 -8.37 12.90
N GLU A 123 -15.39 -8.62 11.76
CA GLU A 123 -15.10 -9.96 11.25
C GLU A 123 -14.05 -10.66 12.13
N TYR A 124 -14.35 -11.88 12.59
CA TYR A 124 -13.43 -12.70 13.36
C TYR A 124 -12.21 -13.09 12.52
N HIS A 125 -12.44 -13.61 11.30
CA HIS A 125 -11.36 -13.98 10.40
C HIS A 125 -10.88 -12.78 9.58
N LEU A 126 -9.56 -12.68 9.42
CA LEU A 126 -8.94 -11.61 8.66
C LEU A 126 -9.35 -11.63 7.18
N LYS A 127 -9.49 -12.86 6.60
CA LYS A 127 -9.93 -13.06 5.21
C LYS A 127 -11.31 -12.46 4.93
N ASP A 128 -12.23 -12.57 5.90
CA ASP A 128 -13.59 -12.03 5.74
C ASP A 128 -13.56 -10.49 5.75
N PHE A 129 -12.71 -9.92 6.61
CA PHE A 129 -12.49 -8.48 6.61
C PHE A 129 -11.81 -8.00 5.31
N LEU A 130 -10.81 -8.75 4.81
CA LEU A 130 -10.19 -8.45 3.50
C LEU A 130 -11.22 -8.49 2.37
N ALA A 131 -12.11 -9.48 2.35
CA ALA A 131 -13.20 -9.56 1.36
C ALA A 131 -14.12 -8.33 1.41
N MET A 132 -14.44 -7.83 2.62
CA MET A 132 -15.20 -6.59 2.77
C MET A 132 -14.46 -5.36 2.24
N ILE A 133 -13.14 -5.28 2.44
CA ILE A 133 -12.31 -4.20 1.88
C ILE A 133 -12.29 -4.28 0.35
N GLN A 134 -12.15 -5.49 -0.21
CA GLN A 134 -12.17 -5.72 -1.66
C GLN A 134 -13.52 -5.32 -2.27
N LEU A 135 -14.65 -5.63 -1.61
CA LEU A 135 -15.97 -5.14 -2.03
C LEU A 135 -16.04 -3.60 -2.03
N GLY A 136 -15.46 -2.95 -1.03
CA GLY A 136 -15.33 -1.49 -1.00
C GLY A 136 -14.54 -0.96 -2.20
N CYS A 137 -13.43 -1.61 -2.55
CA CYS A 137 -12.63 -1.28 -3.74
C CYS A 137 -13.44 -1.46 -5.03
N ILE A 138 -14.19 -2.55 -5.16
CA ILE A 138 -15.06 -2.81 -6.32
C ILE A 138 -16.09 -1.69 -6.47
N VAL A 139 -16.75 -1.26 -5.38
CA VAL A 139 -17.71 -0.17 -5.44
C VAL A 139 -17.05 1.15 -5.86
N ILE A 140 -15.83 1.44 -5.40
CA ILE A 140 -15.07 2.63 -5.83
C ILE A 140 -14.78 2.57 -7.33
N LEU A 141 -14.33 1.42 -7.84
CA LEU A 141 -14.04 1.21 -9.26
C LEU A 141 -15.30 1.34 -10.12
N LEU A 142 -16.42 0.69 -9.71
CA LEU A 142 -17.69 0.77 -10.42
C LEU A 142 -18.22 2.20 -10.52
N ARG A 143 -18.14 2.99 -9.45
CA ARG A 143 -18.52 4.40 -9.47
C ARG A 143 -17.70 5.21 -10.49
N ARG A 144 -16.46 4.81 -10.71
CA ARG A 144 -15.59 5.49 -11.70
C ARG A 144 -15.94 5.10 -13.14
N VAL A 145 -16.40 3.87 -13.36
CA VAL A 145 -16.76 3.35 -14.70
C VAL A 145 -18.17 3.80 -15.10
N LEU A 146 -19.08 3.82 -14.15
CA LEU A 146 -20.50 4.11 -14.41
C LEU A 146 -20.83 5.62 -14.36
N GLY A 147 -19.89 6.46 -13.97
CA GLY A 147 -20.06 7.92 -13.87
C GLY A 147 -20.42 8.33 -12.45
#